data_7024e13951d434cdaca5a01924da42ea
#
_entry.id   7024e13951d434cdaca5a01924da42ea
#
_cell.length_a   1.000
_cell.length_b   1.000
_cell.length_c   1.000
_cell.angle_alpha   90.00
_cell.angle_beta   90.00
_cell.angle_gamma   90.00
#
_symmetry.space_group_name_H-M   'P 1'
#
loop_
_entity.id
_entity.type
_entity.pdbx_description
1 polymer ?
#
loop_
_entity_poly.entity_id
_entity_poly.type
_entity_poly.pdbx_seq_one_letter_code
_entity_poly.pdbx_strand_id
1 'polypeptide(L)'
;TVYEASNVQVHDFDGATPHVTYEKDGQTHTLTCDFIAGCDGFHGVCRASVPESAIRTYERVYPFGWLGLLADVKPVAHELIYAHTDRGFALCSMRSNTRSRYYLQVPLTDKVENWSDDAFWAELRNRLDPEAREHLTTGPSLEKSIAPLRSFVAEPMRFGSLFLAGDAAHIVPPTGAKGLNLAASDVGYLWNALADFYNDQSRAGIDTYSDRCLRRVWRAERFSWWFTSLMHHFPETGAFGQKMQEAELDYLVNSEAASRSLAENYVGLPMNFGA
;
A
#
# COMPACT_ATOMS: atom_id res chain seq x y z
N THR A 1 26.45 1.56 5.48
CA THR A 1 25.38 0.54 5.44
C THR A 1 25.87 -0.75 6.05
N VAL A 2 25.10 -1.33 6.97
CA VAL A 2 25.41 -2.63 7.58
C VAL A 2 24.45 -3.66 6.97
N TYR A 3 25.03 -4.63 6.25
CA TYR A 3 24.29 -5.75 5.65
C TYR A 3 24.27 -6.96 6.60
N GLU A 4 23.25 -7.80 6.47
CA GLU A 4 23.12 -9.06 7.25
C GLU A 4 23.08 -8.84 8.76
N ALA A 5 22.58 -7.68 9.21
CA ALA A 5 22.30 -7.45 10.61
C ALA A 5 21.03 -8.21 11.03
N SER A 6 21.07 -8.82 12.21
CA SER A 6 19.95 -9.52 12.83
C SER A 6 19.67 -8.97 14.22
N ASN A 7 18.55 -9.38 14.84
CA ASN A 7 18.18 -9.00 16.21
C ASN A 7 18.25 -7.48 16.47
N VAL A 8 17.81 -6.69 15.48
CA VAL A 8 17.79 -5.22 15.58
C VAL A 8 16.78 -4.78 16.64
N GLN A 9 17.22 -3.88 17.52
CA GLN A 9 16.36 -3.26 18.55
C GLN A 9 16.65 -1.76 18.62
N VAL A 10 15.64 -0.98 18.98
CA VAL A 10 15.72 0.47 19.14
C VAL A 10 15.52 0.85 20.61
N HIS A 11 16.34 1.76 21.11
CA HIS A 11 16.40 2.11 22.53
C HIS A 11 16.47 3.62 22.74
N ASP A 12 15.98 4.06 23.91
CA ASP A 12 16.10 5.41 24.44
C ASP A 12 15.67 6.52 23.44
N PHE A 13 14.76 6.19 22.53
CA PHE A 13 14.29 7.12 21.51
C PHE A 13 13.36 8.22 22.05
N ASP A 14 12.87 8.09 23.28
CA ASP A 14 12.15 9.10 24.06
C ASP A 14 13.05 9.78 25.12
N GLY A 15 14.31 9.34 25.24
CA GLY A 15 15.31 9.83 26.17
C GLY A 15 16.39 10.69 25.52
N ALA A 16 17.57 10.72 26.19
CA ALA A 16 18.69 11.59 25.82
C ALA A 16 19.69 10.95 24.86
N THR A 17 19.71 9.61 24.77
CA THR A 17 20.74 8.88 24.01
C THR A 17 20.14 7.80 23.11
N PRO A 18 19.36 8.19 22.07
CA PRO A 18 18.80 7.23 21.15
C PRO A 18 19.86 6.35 20.52
N HIS A 19 19.62 5.04 20.48
CA HIS A 19 20.57 4.12 19.90
C HIS A 19 19.88 2.86 19.35
N VAL A 20 20.58 2.19 18.44
CA VAL A 20 20.16 0.93 17.84
C VAL A 20 21.17 -0.15 18.23
N THR A 21 20.69 -1.29 18.69
CA THR A 21 21.52 -2.48 18.85
C THR A 21 21.19 -3.49 17.75
N TYR A 22 22.19 -4.21 17.30
CA TYR A 22 22.03 -5.28 16.30
C TYR A 22 23.12 -6.33 16.45
N GLU A 23 22.88 -7.52 15.95
CA GLU A 23 23.85 -8.60 15.88
C GLU A 23 24.42 -8.73 14.47
N LYS A 24 25.74 -8.89 14.38
CA LYS A 24 26.47 -9.21 13.16
C LYS A 24 27.71 -10.03 13.50
N ASP A 25 27.95 -11.08 12.73
CA ASP A 25 29.11 -11.97 12.89
C ASP A 25 29.24 -12.54 14.31
N GLY A 26 28.09 -12.82 14.95
CA GLY A 26 28.03 -13.36 16.32
C GLY A 26 28.35 -12.35 17.43
N GLN A 27 28.43 -11.06 17.12
CA GLN A 27 28.69 -9.99 18.07
C GLN A 27 27.55 -8.98 18.09
N THR A 28 27.25 -8.46 19.28
CA THR A 28 26.30 -7.35 19.45
C THR A 28 27.01 -6.03 19.26
N HIS A 29 26.44 -5.18 18.44
CA HIS A 29 26.90 -3.82 18.15
C HIS A 29 25.88 -2.80 18.64
N THR A 30 26.38 -1.62 19.03
CA THR A 30 25.56 -0.46 19.40
C THR A 30 25.90 0.72 18.52
N LEU A 31 24.88 1.36 17.95
CA LEU A 31 25.01 2.57 17.15
C LEU A 31 24.21 3.71 17.82
N THR A 32 24.91 4.68 18.38
CA THR A 32 24.31 5.91 18.94
C THR A 32 23.96 6.87 17.80
N CYS A 33 22.83 7.55 17.89
CA CYS A 33 22.33 8.47 16.86
C CYS A 33 21.48 9.59 17.49
N ASP A 34 21.22 10.64 16.72
CA ASP A 34 20.30 11.71 17.13
C ASP A 34 18.84 11.33 16.86
N PHE A 35 18.62 10.58 15.77
CA PHE A 35 17.29 10.17 15.31
C PHE A 35 17.32 8.75 14.76
N ILE A 36 16.18 8.05 14.84
CA ILE A 36 15.95 6.72 14.29
C ILE A 36 14.82 6.81 13.27
N ALA A 37 15.06 6.38 12.03
CA ALA A 37 14.07 6.27 10.98
C ALA A 37 13.64 4.80 10.83
N GLY A 38 12.46 4.46 11.32
CA GLY A 38 11.84 3.13 11.19
C GLY A 38 11.19 2.98 9.82
N CYS A 39 11.98 2.49 8.85
CA CYS A 39 11.57 2.13 7.50
C CYS A 39 11.55 0.60 7.35
N ASP A 40 11.17 -0.11 8.41
CA ASP A 40 11.36 -1.55 8.64
C ASP A 40 10.10 -2.39 8.32
N GLY A 41 9.12 -1.77 7.65
CA GLY A 41 7.92 -2.44 7.16
C GLY A 41 6.90 -2.77 8.26
N PHE A 42 5.83 -3.46 7.88
CA PHE A 42 4.71 -3.73 8.79
C PHE A 42 5.08 -4.58 10.00
N HIS A 43 6.01 -5.50 9.82
CA HIS A 43 6.48 -6.42 10.88
C HIS A 43 7.78 -5.97 11.54
N GLY A 44 8.23 -4.74 11.27
CA GLY A 44 9.45 -4.19 11.84
C GLY A 44 9.36 -3.92 13.34
N VAL A 45 10.54 -3.76 13.96
CA VAL A 45 10.65 -3.57 15.42
C VAL A 45 10.31 -2.16 15.87
N CYS A 46 10.47 -1.16 14.99
CA CYS A 46 10.35 0.24 15.37
C CYS A 46 8.96 0.58 15.94
N ARG A 47 7.89 0.23 15.21
CA ARG A 47 6.51 0.44 15.72
C ARG A 47 6.23 -0.38 16.96
N ALA A 48 6.67 -1.63 16.99
CA ALA A 48 6.46 -2.53 18.12
C ALA A 48 7.17 -2.07 19.41
N SER A 49 8.19 -1.21 19.28
CA SER A 49 8.93 -0.65 20.43
C SER A 49 8.24 0.57 21.04
N VAL A 50 7.27 1.19 20.36
CA VAL A 50 6.50 2.30 20.90
C VAL A 50 5.51 1.77 21.94
N PRO A 51 5.43 2.36 23.16
CA PRO A 51 4.48 1.93 24.17
C PRO A 51 3.02 1.98 23.67
N GLU A 52 2.23 0.94 23.95
CA GLU A 52 0.81 0.87 23.51
C GLU A 52 -0.02 2.08 23.95
N SER A 53 0.28 2.66 25.11
CA SER A 53 -0.41 3.85 25.61
C SER A 53 -0.11 5.12 24.81
N ALA A 54 0.93 5.11 23.98
CA ALA A 54 1.42 6.26 23.24
C ALA A 54 1.14 6.17 21.73
N ILE A 55 0.65 5.03 21.27
CA ILE A 55 0.32 4.81 19.85
C ILE A 55 -1.13 4.30 19.73
N ARG A 56 -1.83 4.84 18.75
CA ARG A 56 -3.17 4.36 18.38
C ARG A 56 -3.12 3.78 16.98
N THR A 57 -3.71 2.59 16.82
CA THR A 57 -3.78 1.93 15.52
C THR A 57 -5.22 1.88 15.02
N TYR A 58 -5.36 2.03 13.71
CA TYR A 58 -6.61 1.87 12.98
C TYR A 58 -6.39 0.80 11.94
N GLU A 59 -7.21 -0.24 11.96
CA GLU A 59 -7.06 -1.37 11.05
C GLU A 59 -8.40 -1.82 10.49
N ARG A 60 -8.39 -2.18 9.21
CA ARG A 60 -9.47 -2.89 8.53
C ARG A 60 -8.87 -4.01 7.68
N VAL A 61 -9.21 -5.25 7.96
CA VAL A 61 -8.92 -6.39 7.09
C VAL A 61 -10.10 -6.62 6.17
N TYR A 62 -9.85 -6.75 4.86
CA TYR A 62 -10.90 -7.04 3.88
C TYR A 62 -11.17 -8.54 3.82
N PRO A 63 -12.43 -8.99 3.53
CA PRO A 63 -12.78 -10.41 3.55
C PRO A 63 -12.29 -11.20 2.32
N PHE A 64 -11.36 -10.63 1.57
CA PHE A 64 -10.80 -11.23 0.35
C PHE A 64 -9.32 -10.88 0.19
N GLY A 65 -8.66 -11.63 -0.67
CA GLY A 65 -7.32 -11.37 -1.13
C GLY A 65 -7.25 -11.19 -2.65
N TRP A 66 -6.08 -10.80 -3.13
CA TRP A 66 -5.73 -10.77 -4.54
C TRP A 66 -4.85 -11.97 -4.89
N LEU A 67 -5.39 -12.89 -5.68
CA LEU A 67 -4.61 -13.91 -6.35
C LEU A 67 -3.89 -13.24 -7.53
N GLY A 68 -2.59 -13.02 -7.37
CA GLY A 68 -1.73 -12.41 -8.37
C GLY A 68 -1.02 -13.46 -9.20
N LEU A 69 -0.94 -13.24 -10.52
CA LEU A 69 -0.15 -14.04 -11.47
C LEU A 69 0.73 -13.12 -12.30
N LEU A 70 2.03 -13.43 -12.37
CA LEU A 70 3.00 -12.79 -13.26
C LEU A 70 3.35 -13.76 -14.39
N ALA A 71 3.32 -13.31 -15.64
CA ALA A 71 3.68 -14.12 -16.79
C ALA A 71 4.41 -13.31 -17.87
N ASP A 72 5.26 -13.98 -18.62
CA ASP A 72 5.86 -13.44 -19.84
C ASP A 72 4.88 -13.60 -21.01
N VAL A 73 3.89 -12.71 -21.01
CA VAL A 73 2.85 -12.62 -22.04
C VAL A 73 2.63 -11.16 -22.42
N LYS A 74 2.17 -10.97 -23.65
CA LYS A 74 1.80 -9.65 -24.16
C LYS A 74 0.67 -9.06 -23.29
N PRO A 75 0.73 -7.76 -22.92
CA PRO A 75 -0.34 -7.13 -22.17
C PRO A 75 -1.66 -7.08 -22.96
N VAL A 76 -2.78 -7.10 -22.23
CA VAL A 76 -4.12 -6.94 -22.79
C VAL A 76 -4.29 -5.55 -23.41
N ALA A 77 -3.81 -4.53 -22.70
CA ALA A 77 -3.81 -3.13 -23.13
C ALA A 77 -2.58 -2.40 -22.59
N HIS A 78 -2.30 -1.22 -23.12
CA HIS A 78 -1.30 -0.31 -22.53
C HIS A 78 -1.79 0.30 -21.23
N GLU A 79 -3.09 0.54 -21.13
CA GLU A 79 -3.75 1.05 -19.94
C GLU A 79 -3.97 -0.05 -18.91
N LEU A 80 -4.07 0.38 -17.65
CA LEU A 80 -4.45 -0.48 -16.56
C LEU A 80 -5.95 -0.75 -16.63
N ILE A 81 -6.34 -2.03 -16.69
CA ILE A 81 -7.75 -2.44 -16.71
C ILE A 81 -8.19 -2.84 -15.31
N TYR A 82 -9.20 -2.16 -14.78
CA TYR A 82 -9.96 -2.54 -13.60
C TYR A 82 -11.30 -3.10 -14.04
N ALA A 83 -11.56 -4.37 -13.75
CA ALA A 83 -12.82 -5.02 -14.07
C ALA A 83 -13.63 -5.30 -12.80
N HIS A 84 -14.87 -4.78 -12.75
CA HIS A 84 -15.86 -5.09 -11.73
C HIS A 84 -16.93 -6.00 -12.32
N THR A 85 -17.16 -7.15 -11.70
CA THR A 85 -18.16 -8.13 -12.15
C THR A 85 -18.88 -8.75 -10.94
N ASP A 86 -20.00 -9.44 -11.20
CA ASP A 86 -20.68 -10.29 -10.22
C ASP A 86 -19.81 -11.42 -9.66
N ARG A 87 -18.77 -11.81 -10.41
CA ARG A 87 -17.78 -12.81 -10.01
C ARG A 87 -16.65 -12.22 -9.15
N GLY A 88 -16.61 -10.91 -8.98
CA GLY A 88 -15.58 -10.17 -8.25
C GLY A 88 -14.67 -9.35 -9.15
N PHE A 89 -13.69 -8.73 -8.54
CA PHE A 89 -12.72 -7.85 -9.16
C PHE A 89 -11.65 -8.61 -9.95
N ALA A 90 -11.22 -8.03 -11.08
CA ALA A 90 -10.00 -8.41 -11.77
C ALA A 90 -9.20 -7.17 -12.20
N LEU A 91 -7.88 -7.37 -12.38
CA LEU A 91 -6.97 -6.30 -12.82
C LEU A 91 -5.97 -6.85 -13.82
N CYS A 92 -5.81 -6.14 -14.97
CA CYS A 92 -4.76 -6.38 -15.93
C CYS A 92 -3.75 -5.23 -15.91
N SER A 93 -2.48 -5.56 -15.71
CA SER A 93 -1.41 -4.57 -15.58
C SER A 93 -0.22 -4.93 -16.47
N MET A 94 0.12 -4.05 -17.39
CA MET A 94 1.35 -4.13 -18.16
C MET A 94 2.56 -3.87 -17.25
N ARG A 95 3.57 -4.74 -17.32
CA ARG A 95 4.89 -4.53 -16.69
C ARG A 95 5.94 -4.14 -17.72
N SER A 96 5.82 -4.71 -18.91
CA SER A 96 6.58 -4.37 -20.12
C SER A 96 5.77 -4.81 -21.34
N ASN A 97 6.27 -4.59 -22.54
CA ASN A 97 5.64 -5.07 -23.78
C ASN A 97 5.53 -6.60 -23.88
N THR A 98 6.27 -7.33 -23.04
CA THR A 98 6.35 -8.80 -23.04
C THR A 98 6.05 -9.44 -21.70
N ARG A 99 5.69 -8.63 -20.67
CA ARG A 99 5.43 -9.12 -19.32
C ARG A 99 4.22 -8.42 -18.74
N SER A 100 3.32 -9.21 -18.15
CA SER A 100 2.07 -8.72 -17.57
C SER A 100 1.84 -9.31 -16.18
N ARG A 101 1.19 -8.53 -15.33
CA ARG A 101 0.71 -8.95 -14.01
C ARG A 101 -0.80 -8.85 -13.97
N TYR A 102 -1.43 -9.90 -13.47
CA TYR A 102 -2.89 -10.02 -13.36
C TYR A 102 -3.27 -10.30 -11.92
N TYR A 103 -4.47 -9.85 -11.53
CA TYR A 103 -5.01 -10.12 -10.22
C TYR A 103 -6.48 -10.51 -10.31
N LEU A 104 -6.88 -11.44 -9.45
CA LEU A 104 -8.26 -11.86 -9.24
C LEU A 104 -8.60 -11.70 -7.77
N GLN A 105 -9.76 -11.13 -7.47
CA GLN A 105 -10.33 -11.21 -6.13
C GLN A 105 -10.68 -12.66 -5.81
N VAL A 106 -10.20 -13.16 -4.67
CA VAL A 106 -10.49 -14.50 -4.16
C VAL A 106 -10.80 -14.46 -2.67
N PRO A 107 -11.57 -15.40 -2.12
CA PRO A 107 -11.74 -15.53 -0.68
C PRO A 107 -10.40 -15.71 0.05
N LEU A 108 -10.29 -15.24 1.29
CA LEU A 108 -9.08 -15.45 2.11
C LEU A 108 -8.82 -16.93 2.45
N THR A 109 -9.84 -17.78 2.30
CA THR A 109 -9.73 -19.23 2.50
C THR A 109 -9.07 -19.96 1.34
N ASP A 110 -8.95 -19.31 0.19
CA ASP A 110 -8.31 -19.89 -0.99
C ASP A 110 -6.81 -20.04 -0.78
N LYS A 111 -6.25 -21.06 -1.43
CA LYS A 111 -4.82 -21.34 -1.41
C LYS A 111 -4.28 -21.34 -2.84
N VAL A 112 -3.07 -20.86 -3.03
CA VAL A 112 -2.41 -20.75 -4.34
C VAL A 112 -2.35 -22.12 -5.05
N GLU A 113 -2.12 -23.18 -4.28
CA GLU A 113 -2.00 -24.55 -4.77
C GLU A 113 -3.28 -25.07 -5.45
N ASN A 114 -4.44 -24.50 -5.12
CA ASN A 114 -5.72 -24.84 -5.71
C ASN A 114 -5.95 -24.17 -7.08
N TRP A 115 -5.07 -23.25 -7.48
CA TRP A 115 -5.18 -22.49 -8.71
C TRP A 115 -4.12 -22.92 -9.72
N SER A 116 -4.49 -23.80 -10.67
CA SER A 116 -3.65 -24.02 -11.85
C SER A 116 -3.60 -22.76 -12.73
N ASP A 117 -2.62 -22.67 -13.62
CA ASP A 117 -2.56 -21.55 -14.58
C ASP A 117 -3.81 -21.52 -15.46
N ASP A 118 -4.27 -22.70 -15.94
CA ASP A 118 -5.49 -22.79 -16.75
C ASP A 118 -6.73 -22.29 -15.99
N ALA A 119 -6.86 -22.66 -14.70
CA ALA A 119 -7.98 -22.19 -13.89
C ALA A 119 -7.93 -20.67 -13.70
N PHE A 120 -6.74 -20.10 -13.47
CA PHE A 120 -6.55 -18.66 -13.37
C PHE A 120 -6.95 -17.93 -14.67
N TRP A 121 -6.43 -18.41 -15.80
CA TRP A 121 -6.72 -17.80 -17.10
C TRP A 121 -8.20 -17.93 -17.51
N ALA A 122 -8.83 -19.05 -17.20
CA ALA A 122 -10.26 -19.24 -17.45
C ALA A 122 -11.10 -18.25 -16.62
N GLU A 123 -10.76 -18.09 -15.32
CA GLU A 123 -11.49 -17.17 -14.46
C GLU A 123 -11.23 -15.70 -14.82
N LEU A 124 -9.98 -15.32 -15.16
CA LEU A 124 -9.69 -13.98 -15.66
C LEU A 124 -10.50 -13.65 -16.91
N ARG A 125 -10.55 -14.59 -17.87
CA ARG A 125 -11.34 -14.45 -19.09
C ARG A 125 -12.82 -14.19 -18.81
N ASN A 126 -13.38 -14.83 -17.78
CA ASN A 126 -14.77 -14.67 -17.37
C ASN A 126 -15.07 -13.29 -16.74
N ARG A 127 -14.03 -12.60 -16.22
CA ARG A 127 -14.16 -11.27 -15.59
C ARG A 127 -13.81 -10.11 -16.52
N LEU A 128 -13.37 -10.38 -17.74
CA LEU A 128 -13.07 -9.34 -18.71
C LEU A 128 -14.24 -9.12 -19.67
N ASP A 129 -14.39 -7.89 -20.16
CA ASP A 129 -15.29 -7.56 -21.27
C ASP A 129 -14.87 -8.24 -22.56
N PRO A 130 -15.74 -8.28 -23.59
CA PRO A 130 -15.44 -8.97 -24.85
C PRO A 130 -14.17 -8.47 -25.55
N GLU A 131 -13.91 -7.16 -25.57
CA GLU A 131 -12.76 -6.57 -26.25
C GLU A 131 -11.46 -6.94 -25.55
N ALA A 132 -11.38 -6.73 -24.22
CA ALA A 132 -10.22 -7.11 -23.43
C ALA A 132 -9.96 -8.63 -23.50
N ARG A 133 -11.02 -9.43 -23.57
CA ARG A 133 -10.95 -10.90 -23.70
C ARG A 133 -10.30 -11.36 -24.98
N GLU A 134 -10.53 -10.67 -26.09
CA GLU A 134 -9.90 -10.98 -27.40
C GLU A 134 -8.40 -10.74 -27.39
N HIS A 135 -7.95 -9.75 -26.62
CA HIS A 135 -6.53 -9.40 -26.49
C HIS A 135 -5.78 -10.21 -25.42
N LEU A 136 -6.48 -11.02 -24.62
CA LEU A 136 -5.88 -11.79 -23.54
C LEU A 136 -4.98 -12.91 -24.10
N THR A 137 -3.68 -12.76 -23.89
CA THR A 137 -2.67 -13.79 -24.16
C THR A 137 -2.37 -14.55 -22.87
N THR A 138 -2.36 -15.88 -22.92
CA THR A 138 -2.07 -16.76 -21.78
C THR A 138 -0.69 -17.39 -21.91
N GLY A 139 -0.11 -17.80 -20.79
CA GLY A 139 1.19 -18.47 -20.73
C GLY A 139 1.46 -19.03 -19.34
N PRO A 140 2.59 -19.73 -19.15
CA PRO A 140 2.97 -20.25 -17.84
C PRO A 140 3.23 -19.11 -16.85
N SER A 141 2.81 -19.30 -15.60
CA SER A 141 3.09 -18.34 -14.53
C SER A 141 4.57 -18.37 -14.13
N LEU A 142 5.18 -17.21 -14.01
CA LEU A 142 6.48 -17.01 -13.37
C LEU A 142 6.34 -17.01 -11.85
N GLU A 143 5.23 -16.46 -11.36
CA GLU A 143 4.93 -16.28 -9.95
C GLU A 143 3.42 -16.25 -9.76
N LYS A 144 2.93 -16.95 -8.73
CA LYS A 144 1.57 -16.81 -8.21
C LYS A 144 1.60 -16.63 -6.69
N SER A 145 0.77 -15.73 -6.18
CA SER A 145 0.64 -15.50 -4.74
C SER A 145 -0.76 -14.97 -4.41
N ILE A 146 -1.23 -15.19 -3.17
CA ILE A 146 -2.43 -14.53 -2.65
C ILE A 146 -1.99 -13.53 -1.58
N ALA A 147 -2.31 -12.27 -1.81
CA ALA A 147 -2.05 -11.18 -0.87
C ALA A 147 -3.37 -10.75 -0.20
N PRO A 148 -3.51 -10.85 1.12
CA PRO A 148 -4.65 -10.28 1.83
C PRO A 148 -4.62 -8.76 1.74
N LEU A 149 -5.80 -8.13 1.63
CA LEU A 149 -5.91 -6.68 1.62
C LEU A 149 -6.20 -6.17 3.03
N ARG A 150 -5.53 -5.06 3.38
CA ARG A 150 -5.80 -4.33 4.63
C ARG A 150 -5.59 -2.83 4.46
N SER A 151 -6.28 -2.07 5.28
CA SER A 151 -5.96 -0.70 5.64
C SER A 151 -5.37 -0.70 7.04
N PHE A 152 -4.30 0.03 7.25
CA PHE A 152 -3.68 0.17 8.56
C PHE A 152 -3.04 1.55 8.69
N VAL A 153 -3.26 2.23 9.83
CA VAL A 153 -2.59 3.49 10.18
C VAL A 153 -2.22 3.46 11.66
N ALA A 154 -0.99 3.84 11.95
CA ALA A 154 -0.49 4.08 13.30
C ALA A 154 -0.30 5.58 13.57
N GLU A 155 -0.82 6.07 14.67
CA GLU A 155 -0.73 7.47 15.11
C GLU A 155 -0.19 7.56 16.54
N PRO A 156 0.77 8.45 16.78
CA PRO A 156 1.50 9.31 15.86
C PRO A 156 2.56 8.53 15.04
N MET A 157 3.04 9.13 13.95
CA MET A 157 4.15 8.58 13.14
C MET A 157 5.53 9.00 13.66
N ARG A 158 5.59 9.73 14.75
CA ARG A 158 6.82 10.11 15.46
C ARG A 158 6.64 9.90 16.96
N PHE A 159 7.68 9.35 17.59
CA PHE A 159 7.73 9.16 19.02
C PHE A 159 9.14 9.52 19.54
N GLY A 160 9.26 10.65 20.22
CA GLY A 160 10.56 11.18 20.60
C GLY A 160 11.48 11.41 19.40
N SER A 161 12.59 10.69 19.36
CA SER A 161 13.56 10.68 18.25
C SER A 161 13.31 9.57 17.23
N LEU A 162 12.27 8.73 17.41
CA LEU A 162 11.87 7.68 16.49
C LEU A 162 10.80 8.17 15.53
N PHE A 163 11.02 7.97 14.24
CA PHE A 163 10.08 8.25 13.14
C PHE A 163 9.67 6.95 12.48
N LEU A 164 8.39 6.78 12.18
CA LEU A 164 7.86 5.67 11.40
C LEU A 164 7.57 6.18 9.97
N ALA A 165 7.97 5.41 8.96
CA ALA A 165 7.74 5.76 7.56
C ALA A 165 7.33 4.53 6.74
N GLY A 166 6.46 4.73 5.75
CA GLY A 166 5.96 3.66 4.89
C GLY A 166 5.17 2.60 5.66
N ASP A 167 5.32 1.34 5.31
CA ASP A 167 4.56 0.21 5.89
C ASP A 167 4.78 0.03 7.41
N ALA A 168 5.82 0.64 7.97
CA ALA A 168 5.98 0.71 9.43
C ALA A 168 4.86 1.53 10.09
N ALA A 169 4.33 2.54 9.40
CA ALA A 169 3.29 3.44 9.90
C ALA A 169 1.91 3.20 9.28
N HIS A 170 1.83 2.85 8.01
CA HIS A 170 0.56 2.75 7.30
C HIS A 170 0.60 1.75 6.13
N ILE A 171 -0.52 1.08 5.89
CA ILE A 171 -0.78 0.24 4.72
C ILE A 171 -2.09 0.68 4.11
N VAL A 172 -2.11 0.95 2.82
CA VAL A 172 -3.32 1.22 2.04
C VAL A 172 -3.65 0.03 1.14
N PRO A 173 -4.93 -0.25 0.86
CA PRO A 173 -5.29 -1.25 -0.12
C PRO A 173 -4.63 -0.97 -1.48
N PRO A 174 -4.12 -1.99 -2.18
CA PRO A 174 -3.37 -1.81 -3.42
C PRO A 174 -4.20 -1.26 -4.58
N THR A 175 -5.53 -1.30 -4.48
CA THR A 175 -6.47 -0.83 -5.51
C THR A 175 -6.18 0.62 -5.94
N GLY A 176 -5.82 1.50 -5.01
CA GLY A 176 -5.49 2.89 -5.30
C GLY A 176 -4.04 3.13 -5.76
N ALA A 177 -3.18 2.12 -5.76
CA ALA A 177 -1.74 2.21 -6.08
C ALA A 177 -0.99 3.32 -5.30
N LYS A 178 -1.31 3.52 -4.01
CA LYS A 178 -0.81 4.63 -3.18
C LYS A 178 0.36 4.28 -2.26
N GLY A 179 0.57 3.00 -1.90
CA GLY A 179 1.49 2.61 -0.84
C GLY A 179 2.92 3.14 -1.04
N LEU A 180 3.53 2.86 -2.20
CA LEU A 180 4.88 3.34 -2.51
C LEU A 180 4.97 4.87 -2.52
N ASN A 181 3.97 5.54 -3.08
CA ASN A 181 3.95 7.01 -3.17
C ASN A 181 3.83 7.65 -1.79
N LEU A 182 3.07 7.05 -0.86
CA LEU A 182 2.99 7.49 0.53
C LEU A 182 4.33 7.31 1.23
N ALA A 183 4.93 6.13 1.14
CA ALA A 183 6.24 5.85 1.73
C ALA A 183 7.30 6.85 1.23
N ALA A 184 7.34 7.11 -0.08
CA ALA A 184 8.24 8.11 -0.65
C ALA A 184 7.96 9.53 -0.13
N SER A 185 6.68 9.88 0.12
CA SER A 185 6.34 11.18 0.69
C SER A 185 6.77 11.32 2.16
N ASP A 186 6.66 10.26 2.95
CA ASP A 186 7.15 10.26 4.33
C ASP A 186 8.66 10.50 4.38
N VAL A 187 9.40 9.77 3.53
CA VAL A 187 10.85 9.95 3.40
C VAL A 187 11.19 11.39 2.97
N GLY A 188 10.43 11.96 2.04
CA GLY A 188 10.60 13.34 1.60
C GLY A 188 10.39 14.35 2.73
N TYR A 189 9.32 14.20 3.53
CA TYR A 189 9.08 15.06 4.69
C TYR A 189 10.15 14.89 5.76
N LEU A 190 10.56 13.65 6.06
CA LEU A 190 11.61 13.38 7.03
C LEU A 190 12.96 13.93 6.60
N TRP A 191 13.32 13.74 5.32
CA TRP A 191 14.57 14.27 4.77
C TRP A 191 14.64 15.80 4.89
N ASN A 192 13.58 16.53 4.50
CA ASN A 192 13.55 17.99 4.65
C ASN A 192 13.67 18.40 6.12
N ALA A 193 12.91 17.73 7.02
CA ALA A 193 12.93 18.02 8.44
C ALA A 193 14.34 17.84 9.06
N LEU A 194 15.03 16.77 8.67
CA LEU A 194 16.41 16.52 9.13
C LEU A 194 17.41 17.49 8.51
N ALA A 195 17.25 17.83 7.22
CA ALA A 195 18.10 18.82 6.56
C ALA A 195 17.99 20.20 7.23
N ASP A 196 16.77 20.68 7.52
CA ASP A 196 16.55 21.94 8.22
C ASP A 196 17.12 21.89 9.67
N PHE A 197 17.01 20.73 10.33
CA PHE A 197 17.57 20.56 11.66
C PHE A 197 19.10 20.66 11.67
N TYR A 198 19.78 19.95 10.78
CA TYR A 198 21.24 19.93 10.77
C TYR A 198 21.86 21.18 10.16
N ASN A 199 21.22 21.80 9.17
CA ASN A 199 21.75 23.01 8.54
C ASN A 199 21.39 24.28 9.30
N ASP A 200 20.14 24.40 9.76
CA ASP A 200 19.57 25.64 10.29
C ASP A 200 19.16 25.57 11.78
N GLN A 201 19.41 24.43 12.43
CA GLN A 201 18.98 24.14 13.80
C GLN A 201 17.45 24.25 14.00
N SER A 202 16.68 24.11 12.91
CA SER A 202 15.22 24.20 12.95
C SER A 202 14.59 22.87 13.33
N ARG A 203 13.75 22.86 14.35
CA ARG A 203 12.95 21.69 14.75
C ARG A 203 11.54 21.68 14.14
N ALA A 204 11.15 22.71 13.43
CA ALA A 204 9.78 22.86 12.95
C ALA A 204 9.31 21.68 12.08
N GLY A 205 10.14 21.21 11.15
CA GLY A 205 9.84 20.04 10.32
C GLY A 205 9.76 18.75 11.13
N ILE A 206 10.68 18.55 12.09
CA ILE A 206 10.70 17.42 13.01
C ILE A 206 9.43 17.38 13.85
N ASP A 207 9.05 18.50 14.46
CA ASP A 207 7.91 18.57 15.38
C ASP A 207 6.56 18.43 14.68
N THR A 208 6.48 18.79 13.41
CA THR A 208 5.26 18.65 12.58
C THR A 208 5.24 17.42 11.68
N TYR A 209 6.25 16.57 11.71
CA TYR A 209 6.37 15.40 10.82
C TYR A 209 5.12 14.52 10.81
N SER A 210 4.69 14.07 12.00
CA SER A 210 3.53 13.20 12.14
C SER A 210 2.26 13.79 11.54
N ASP A 211 1.96 15.04 11.86
CA ASP A 211 0.75 15.72 11.38
C ASP A 211 0.75 15.92 9.86
N ARG A 212 1.92 16.21 9.29
CA ARG A 212 2.09 16.39 7.84
C ARG A 212 1.90 15.08 7.10
N CYS A 213 2.54 14.00 7.57
CA CYS A 213 2.40 12.68 6.98
C CYS A 213 0.97 12.16 7.12
N LEU A 214 0.38 12.18 8.33
CA LEU A 214 -0.96 11.66 8.60
C LEU A 214 -2.04 12.36 7.77
N ARG A 215 -1.93 13.67 7.56
CA ARG A 215 -2.85 14.41 6.69
C ARG A 215 -2.88 13.83 5.26
N ARG A 216 -1.73 13.40 4.75
CA ARG A 216 -1.62 12.78 3.43
C ARG A 216 -2.06 11.31 3.46
N VAL A 217 -1.66 10.58 4.49
CA VAL A 217 -2.03 9.18 4.70
C VAL A 217 -3.55 9.02 4.70
N TRP A 218 -4.27 9.79 5.52
CA TRP A 218 -5.74 9.70 5.59
C TRP A 218 -6.45 10.07 4.30
N ARG A 219 -5.90 10.99 3.50
CA ARG A 219 -6.45 11.28 2.16
C ARG A 219 -6.30 10.10 1.22
N ALA A 220 -5.15 9.44 1.24
CA ALA A 220 -4.89 8.25 0.42
C ALA A 220 -5.68 7.04 0.91
N GLU A 221 -5.81 6.83 2.23
CA GLU A 221 -6.64 5.80 2.82
C GLU A 221 -8.11 5.97 2.41
N ARG A 222 -8.66 7.18 2.54
CA ARG A 222 -10.02 7.48 2.11
C ARG A 222 -10.25 7.08 0.66
N PHE A 223 -9.35 7.47 -0.25
CA PHE A 223 -9.48 7.14 -1.65
C PHE A 223 -9.33 5.64 -1.89
N SER A 224 -8.29 5.00 -1.34
CA SER A 224 -8.03 3.58 -1.54
C SER A 224 -9.15 2.71 -0.96
N TRP A 225 -9.67 3.07 0.21
CA TRP A 225 -10.83 2.41 0.81
C TRP A 225 -12.10 2.54 -0.05
N TRP A 226 -12.42 3.76 -0.50
CA TRP A 226 -13.57 4.01 -1.37
C TRP A 226 -13.44 3.23 -2.69
N PHE A 227 -12.29 3.31 -3.35
CA PHE A 227 -12.07 2.64 -4.63
C PHE A 227 -12.06 1.11 -4.48
N THR A 228 -11.52 0.58 -3.38
CA THR A 228 -11.62 -0.85 -3.06
C THR A 228 -13.08 -1.25 -2.86
N SER A 229 -13.85 -0.44 -2.12
CA SER A 229 -15.27 -0.71 -1.88
C SER A 229 -16.12 -0.63 -3.16
N LEU A 230 -15.72 0.22 -4.10
CA LEU A 230 -16.40 0.34 -5.40
C LEU A 230 -16.10 -0.84 -6.33
N MET A 231 -14.84 -1.28 -6.38
CA MET A 231 -14.39 -2.22 -7.41
C MET A 231 -14.51 -3.70 -7.01
N HIS A 232 -14.62 -4.01 -5.73
CA HIS A 232 -14.66 -5.40 -5.26
C HIS A 232 -16.07 -5.85 -4.92
N HIS A 233 -16.31 -7.14 -5.12
CA HIS A 233 -17.55 -7.77 -4.68
C HIS A 233 -17.50 -8.05 -3.18
N PHE A 234 -18.53 -7.59 -2.46
CA PHE A 234 -18.73 -7.80 -1.03
C PHE A 234 -20.01 -8.62 -0.81
N PRO A 235 -19.93 -9.93 -0.55
CA PRO A 235 -21.10 -10.78 -0.41
C PRO A 235 -22.10 -10.30 0.64
N GLU A 236 -21.63 -9.65 1.71
CA GLU A 236 -22.44 -9.14 2.79
C GLU A 236 -23.35 -7.95 2.39
N THR A 237 -23.03 -7.25 1.31
CA THR A 237 -23.85 -6.11 0.83
C THR A 237 -25.03 -6.55 -0.07
N GLY A 238 -24.99 -7.78 -0.54
CA GLY A 238 -26.04 -8.38 -1.37
C GLY A 238 -26.31 -7.61 -2.66
N ALA A 239 -27.48 -7.91 -3.26
CA ALA A 239 -27.88 -7.30 -4.53
C ALA A 239 -28.04 -5.77 -4.46
N PHE A 240 -28.41 -5.22 -3.30
CA PHE A 240 -28.52 -3.77 -3.15
C PHE A 240 -27.13 -3.11 -3.24
N GLY A 241 -26.13 -3.65 -2.56
CA GLY A 241 -24.75 -3.13 -2.63
C GLY A 241 -24.20 -3.17 -4.05
N GLN A 242 -24.44 -4.26 -4.77
CA GLN A 242 -24.05 -4.38 -6.18
C GLN A 242 -24.70 -3.30 -7.05
N LYS A 243 -26.01 -3.03 -6.87
CA LYS A 243 -26.71 -1.95 -7.59
C LYS A 243 -26.16 -0.57 -7.28
N MET A 244 -25.71 -0.32 -6.04
CA MET A 244 -25.07 0.95 -5.69
C MET A 244 -23.69 1.10 -6.35
N GLN A 245 -22.91 0.02 -6.45
CA GLN A 245 -21.63 0.02 -7.16
C GLN A 245 -21.84 0.28 -8.67
N GLU A 246 -22.79 -0.41 -9.30
CA GLU A 246 -23.13 -0.19 -10.72
C GLU A 246 -23.56 1.27 -10.99
N ALA A 247 -24.40 1.84 -10.13
CA ALA A 247 -24.85 3.22 -10.26
C ALA A 247 -23.72 4.24 -10.06
N GLU A 248 -22.80 3.98 -9.13
CA GLU A 248 -21.61 4.82 -8.93
C GLU A 248 -20.67 4.75 -10.12
N LEU A 249 -20.43 3.56 -10.68
CA LEU A 249 -19.63 3.40 -11.89
C LEU A 249 -20.26 4.11 -13.09
N ASP A 250 -21.58 3.99 -13.27
CA ASP A 250 -22.31 4.72 -14.31
C ASP A 250 -22.17 6.24 -14.13
N TYR A 251 -22.32 6.74 -12.89
CA TYR A 251 -22.11 8.15 -12.58
C TYR A 251 -20.68 8.62 -12.90
N LEU A 252 -19.66 7.83 -12.54
CA LEU A 252 -18.25 8.15 -12.83
C LEU A 252 -17.98 8.25 -14.34
N VAL A 253 -18.61 7.39 -15.15
CA VAL A 253 -18.44 7.39 -16.62
C VAL A 253 -19.17 8.55 -17.28
N ASN A 254 -20.37 8.89 -16.80
CA ASN A 254 -21.26 9.86 -17.45
C ASN A 254 -21.17 11.29 -16.90
N SER A 255 -20.43 11.52 -15.80
CA SER A 255 -20.25 12.84 -15.20
C SER A 255 -18.80 13.31 -15.33
N GLU A 256 -18.55 14.38 -16.08
CA GLU A 256 -17.22 14.98 -16.20
C GLU A 256 -16.63 15.38 -14.84
N ALA A 257 -17.45 15.92 -13.94
CA ALA A 257 -17.02 16.31 -12.61
C ALA A 257 -16.58 15.09 -11.77
N ALA A 258 -17.31 13.98 -11.84
CA ALA A 258 -16.99 12.74 -11.14
C ALA A 258 -15.72 12.10 -11.72
N SER A 259 -15.62 11.99 -13.04
CA SER A 259 -14.42 11.49 -13.73
C SER A 259 -13.18 12.31 -13.38
N ARG A 260 -13.29 13.64 -13.36
CA ARG A 260 -12.20 14.55 -12.99
C ARG A 260 -11.80 14.37 -11.52
N SER A 261 -12.77 14.22 -10.61
CA SER A 261 -12.51 13.96 -9.20
C SER A 261 -11.82 12.61 -9.00
N LEU A 262 -12.25 11.57 -9.70
CA LEU A 262 -11.56 10.26 -9.69
C LEU A 262 -10.12 10.40 -10.16
N ALA A 263 -9.89 11.04 -11.29
CA ALA A 263 -8.55 11.24 -11.86
C ALA A 263 -7.62 12.01 -10.91
N GLU A 264 -8.11 13.11 -10.30
CA GLU A 264 -7.36 13.89 -9.30
C GLU A 264 -6.98 13.05 -8.08
N ASN A 265 -7.90 12.26 -7.55
CA ASN A 265 -7.64 11.39 -6.42
C ASN A 265 -6.70 10.23 -6.81
N TYR A 266 -6.83 9.70 -8.04
CA TYR A 266 -5.99 8.62 -8.55
C TYR A 266 -4.54 9.10 -8.77
N VAL A 267 -4.32 10.27 -9.34
CA VAL A 267 -3.00 10.89 -9.45
C VAL A 267 -2.46 11.32 -8.08
N GLY A 268 -3.33 11.88 -7.25
CA GLY A 268 -3.02 12.42 -5.93
C GLY A 268 -2.63 13.90 -5.97
N LEU A 269 -2.93 14.59 -4.88
CA LEU A 269 -2.58 16.00 -4.74
C LEU A 269 -1.06 16.18 -4.60
N PRO A 270 -0.51 17.29 -5.11
CA PRO A 270 0.91 17.61 -5.00
C PRO A 270 1.42 17.56 -3.54
N MET A 271 2.69 17.24 -3.41
CA MET A 271 3.38 17.36 -2.12
C MET A 271 3.72 18.83 -1.86
N ASN A 272 3.38 19.34 -0.67
CA ASN A 272 3.82 20.64 -0.20
C ASN A 272 4.89 20.44 0.88
N PHE A 273 6.11 20.84 0.58
CA PHE A 273 7.21 20.86 1.54
C PHE A 273 7.27 22.19 2.33
N GLY A 274 6.63 23.24 1.84
CA GLY A 274 6.50 24.54 2.52
C GLY A 274 5.28 24.57 3.45
N ALA A 275 5.53 25.10 4.68
CA ALA A 275 4.66 25.47 5.81
C ALA A 275 3.53 24.52 6.21
#